data_f7773d45a42a5c0f4bf0ae45a39f05e8
#
_entry.id   f7773d45a42a5c0f4bf0ae45a39f05e8
#
_cell.length_a   1.000
_cell.length_b   1.000
_cell.length_c   1.000
_cell.angle_alpha   90.00
_cell.angle_beta   90.00
_cell.angle_gamma   90.00
#
_symmetry.space_group_name_H-M   'P 1'
#
loop_
_entity.id
_entity.type
_entity.pdbx_description
1 polymer ?
#
loop_
_entity_poly.entity_id
_entity_poly.type
_entity_poly.pdbx_seq_one_letter_code
_entity_poly.pdbx_strand_id
1 'polypeptide(L)'
;MGKELWTDGDRGKPISLYAAFNEQDEARYVVDQIQQWLDSGRRADDCAILYRTTAQSRLFEEYLLRESIPYRIYGGQRFFERTEVKDALAYLRLMHNPNDDAAFERVVNKPTRAIGEKTVSIIRLQARESGLTLWQAATECINQKVFATRAGTAVLNFMQLIEGMRERMTDWTLGNQMQGVIDDSNLSSHYEKEPRERMETRMENLRELVNAADAFIIPQEDADAGLTELQSFLSHAALEAGETQGESWDDCVQMMTLHSAKGLEFPLVFIGGMEDGLFPHQRSVEDSGGRLEEERRLCYVGMTRAREQLCISYAEVRRMHGTQNFCRPSRFIDEMPAELIEEVRPGISSNRPYRPARPATHNVASSPAMPFRLGQPVMHPKFGEGTVMAFEGAGEHARVHVNFLDAGAKWLVLAYANLQTL
;
A
#
# COMPACT_ATOMS: atom_id res chain seq x y z
N MET A 1 1.22 -40.02 -14.10
CA MET A 1 0.56 -40.48 -12.86
C MET A 1 0.19 -39.24 -12.05
N GLY A 2 -1.12 -38.94 -11.93
CA GLY A 2 -1.59 -37.89 -11.07
C GLY A 2 -1.34 -38.25 -9.62
N LYS A 3 -0.81 -37.34 -8.81
CA LYS A 3 -0.79 -37.51 -7.35
C LYS A 3 -2.21 -37.32 -6.85
N GLU A 4 -2.77 -38.30 -6.17
CA GLU A 4 -3.95 -38.10 -5.33
C GLU A 4 -3.51 -37.31 -4.10
N LEU A 5 -4.08 -36.12 -3.93
CA LEU A 5 -3.85 -35.28 -2.76
C LEU A 5 -4.84 -35.70 -1.69
N TRP A 6 -4.36 -35.98 -0.51
CA TRP A 6 -5.18 -36.36 0.64
C TRP A 6 -4.71 -35.64 1.89
N THR A 7 -5.57 -35.50 2.85
CA THR A 7 -5.28 -34.93 4.17
C THR A 7 -5.91 -35.78 5.24
N ASP A 8 -5.25 -35.93 6.39
CA ASP A 8 -5.81 -36.54 7.61
C ASP A 8 -6.59 -35.52 8.45
N GLY A 9 -6.61 -34.23 8.05
CA GLY A 9 -7.29 -33.17 8.75
C GLY A 9 -8.84 -33.24 8.60
N ASP A 10 -9.54 -32.66 9.56
CA ASP A 10 -10.98 -32.48 9.51
C ASP A 10 -11.40 -31.58 8.36
N ARG A 11 -12.67 -31.66 7.96
CA ARG A 11 -13.24 -30.72 7.00
C ARG A 11 -13.29 -29.33 7.62
N GLY A 12 -12.53 -28.39 7.04
CA GLY A 12 -12.55 -26.97 7.38
C GLY A 12 -13.85 -26.28 6.96
N LYS A 13 -13.95 -24.99 7.27
CA LYS A 13 -15.03 -24.13 6.76
C LYS A 13 -14.90 -23.95 5.24
N PRO A 14 -15.99 -23.62 4.52
CA PRO A 14 -15.89 -23.16 3.16
C PRO A 14 -14.90 -22.01 3.01
N ILE A 15 -14.30 -21.87 1.83
CA ILE A 15 -13.41 -20.77 1.50
C ILE A 15 -14.24 -19.49 1.47
N SER A 16 -13.91 -18.53 2.34
CA SER A 16 -14.57 -17.22 2.32
C SER A 16 -13.99 -16.36 1.21
N LEU A 17 -14.85 -15.88 0.30
CA LEU A 17 -14.47 -14.96 -0.77
C LEU A 17 -15.06 -13.58 -0.51
N TYR A 18 -14.20 -12.59 -0.36
CA TYR A 18 -14.59 -11.21 -0.14
C TYR A 18 -14.25 -10.32 -1.33
N ALA A 19 -15.28 -9.73 -1.94
CA ALA A 19 -15.12 -8.71 -2.97
C ALA A 19 -15.06 -7.33 -2.30
N ALA A 20 -13.88 -6.79 -2.08
CA ALA A 20 -13.70 -5.47 -1.50
C ALA A 20 -14.00 -4.37 -2.54
N PHE A 21 -14.49 -3.21 -2.09
CA PHE A 21 -14.70 -2.05 -2.97
C PHE A 21 -13.37 -1.50 -3.49
N ASN A 22 -12.39 -1.42 -2.58
CA ASN A 22 -11.03 -0.96 -2.87
C ASN A 22 -10.03 -1.65 -1.93
N GLU A 23 -8.75 -1.32 -2.10
CA GLU A 23 -7.66 -1.88 -1.31
C GLU A 23 -7.74 -1.54 0.19
N GLN A 24 -8.33 -0.40 0.56
CA GLN A 24 -8.52 -0.02 1.96
C GLN A 24 -9.63 -0.85 2.61
N ASP A 25 -10.72 -1.09 1.87
CA ASP A 25 -11.82 -1.96 2.32
C ASP A 25 -11.34 -3.42 2.45
N GLU A 26 -10.46 -3.87 1.55
CA GLU A 26 -9.81 -5.18 1.62
C GLU A 26 -9.00 -5.32 2.93
N ALA A 27 -8.12 -4.35 3.21
CA ALA A 27 -7.27 -4.38 4.40
C ALA A 27 -8.11 -4.30 5.68
N ARG A 28 -9.12 -3.43 5.71
CA ARG A 28 -10.05 -3.33 6.85
C ARG A 28 -10.76 -4.65 7.11
N TYR A 29 -11.35 -5.27 6.08
CA TYR A 29 -12.04 -6.55 6.22
C TYR A 29 -11.12 -7.64 6.81
N VAL A 30 -9.91 -7.75 6.29
CA VAL A 30 -8.93 -8.74 6.79
C VAL A 30 -8.61 -8.51 8.27
N VAL A 31 -8.37 -7.25 8.65
CA VAL A 31 -8.05 -6.91 10.06
C VAL A 31 -9.26 -7.10 10.96
N ASP A 32 -10.47 -6.76 10.53
CA ASP A 32 -11.71 -7.03 11.26
C ASP A 32 -11.92 -8.54 11.51
N GLN A 33 -11.59 -9.39 10.53
CA GLN A 33 -11.66 -10.85 10.69
C GLN A 33 -10.61 -11.38 11.68
N ILE A 34 -9.40 -10.79 11.67
CA ILE A 34 -8.36 -11.11 12.64
C ILE A 34 -8.82 -10.68 14.04
N GLN A 35 -9.39 -9.49 14.21
CA GLN A 35 -9.92 -9.04 15.49
C GLN A 35 -10.99 -10.00 16.03
N GLN A 36 -11.93 -10.43 15.18
CA GLN A 36 -12.94 -11.42 15.58
C GLN A 36 -12.31 -12.76 15.99
N TRP A 37 -11.22 -13.16 15.33
CA TRP A 37 -10.46 -14.36 15.70
C TRP A 37 -9.85 -14.20 17.10
N LEU A 38 -9.24 -13.08 17.40
CA LEU A 38 -8.66 -12.76 18.71
C LEU A 38 -9.73 -12.67 19.79
N ASP A 39 -10.86 -12.02 19.52
CA ASP A 39 -11.99 -11.90 20.43
C ASP A 39 -12.62 -13.26 20.80
N SER A 40 -12.45 -14.26 19.93
CA SER A 40 -12.84 -15.66 20.22
C SER A 40 -11.88 -16.40 21.16
N GLY A 41 -10.82 -15.74 21.65
CA GLY A 41 -9.79 -16.29 22.53
C GLY A 41 -8.70 -17.06 21.80
N ARG A 42 -8.58 -16.90 20.48
CA ARG A 42 -7.54 -17.49 19.64
C ARG A 42 -6.31 -16.55 19.60
N ARG A 43 -5.19 -17.06 19.09
CA ARG A 43 -3.92 -16.35 19.08
C ARG A 43 -3.70 -15.58 17.78
N ALA A 44 -2.90 -14.52 17.85
CA ALA A 44 -2.52 -13.74 16.68
C ALA A 44 -1.56 -14.53 15.76
N ASP A 45 -0.68 -15.37 16.32
CA ASP A 45 0.24 -16.22 15.55
C ASP A 45 -0.45 -17.38 14.80
N ASP A 46 -1.74 -17.63 15.07
CA ASP A 46 -2.60 -18.49 14.27
C ASP A 46 -2.93 -17.90 12.89
N CYS A 47 -2.76 -16.59 12.74
CA CYS A 47 -3.19 -15.82 11.57
C CYS A 47 -2.03 -15.51 10.62
N ALA A 48 -2.22 -15.77 9.32
CA ALA A 48 -1.28 -15.35 8.29
C ALA A 48 -1.95 -14.53 7.19
N ILE A 49 -1.32 -13.42 6.79
CA ILE A 49 -1.70 -12.61 5.61
C ILE A 49 -0.67 -12.88 4.52
N LEU A 50 -1.13 -13.49 3.43
CA LEU A 50 -0.31 -13.83 2.27
C LEU A 50 -0.63 -12.88 1.12
N TYR A 51 0.40 -12.38 0.47
CA TYR A 51 0.28 -11.50 -0.68
C TYR A 51 1.30 -11.86 -1.77
N ARG A 52 1.03 -11.40 -3.00
CA ARG A 52 1.90 -11.70 -4.14
C ARG A 52 3.15 -10.84 -4.17
N THR A 53 3.03 -9.55 -3.88
CA THR A 53 4.14 -8.59 -3.90
C THR A 53 4.29 -7.89 -2.56
N THR A 54 5.52 -7.52 -2.23
CA THR A 54 5.80 -6.87 -0.93
C THR A 54 5.11 -5.52 -0.79
N ALA A 55 4.84 -4.82 -1.90
CA ALA A 55 4.14 -3.53 -1.88
C ALA A 55 2.74 -3.62 -1.24
N GLN A 56 2.06 -4.76 -1.40
CA GLN A 56 0.73 -4.97 -0.82
C GLN A 56 0.70 -4.97 0.71
N SER A 57 1.85 -5.17 1.38
CA SER A 57 1.88 -5.24 2.85
C SER A 57 1.49 -3.92 3.52
N ARG A 58 1.76 -2.76 2.89
CA ARG A 58 1.61 -1.43 3.49
C ARG A 58 0.24 -1.20 4.13
N LEU A 59 -0.84 -1.43 3.39
CA LEU A 59 -2.18 -1.20 3.94
C LEU A 59 -2.53 -2.17 5.07
N PHE A 60 -2.11 -3.42 4.98
CA PHE A 60 -2.30 -4.36 6.09
C PHE A 60 -1.48 -3.93 7.32
N GLU A 61 -0.24 -3.46 7.13
CA GLU A 61 0.60 -2.90 8.20
C GLU A 61 -0.10 -1.72 8.88
N GLU A 62 -0.56 -0.73 8.10
CA GLU A 62 -1.27 0.45 8.58
C GLU A 62 -2.52 0.10 9.39
N TYR A 63 -3.37 -0.81 8.87
CA TYR A 63 -4.60 -1.21 9.56
C TYR A 63 -4.35 -2.03 10.83
N LEU A 64 -3.35 -2.94 10.82
CA LEU A 64 -2.96 -3.70 12.01
C LEU A 64 -2.41 -2.77 13.11
N LEU A 65 -1.59 -1.78 12.75
CA LEU A 65 -1.07 -0.77 13.68
C LEU A 65 -2.20 0.06 14.28
N ARG A 66 -3.13 0.53 13.47
CA ARG A 66 -4.28 1.31 13.93
C ARG A 66 -5.13 0.57 14.95
N GLU A 67 -5.34 -0.72 14.75
CA GLU A 67 -6.07 -1.57 15.69
C GLU A 67 -5.16 -2.13 16.82
N SER A 68 -3.89 -1.69 16.89
CA SER A 68 -2.91 -2.14 17.89
C SER A 68 -2.71 -3.67 17.89
N ILE A 69 -2.86 -4.31 16.74
CA ILE A 69 -2.62 -5.75 16.57
C ILE A 69 -1.15 -5.95 16.19
N PRO A 70 -0.36 -6.67 17.02
CA PRO A 70 1.03 -6.92 16.72
C PRO A 70 1.18 -7.80 15.48
N TYR A 71 2.13 -7.46 14.61
CA TYR A 71 2.42 -8.22 13.40
C TYR A 71 3.92 -8.34 13.15
N ARG A 72 4.26 -9.29 12.31
CA ARG A 72 5.63 -9.52 11.85
C ARG A 72 5.65 -9.80 10.36
N ILE A 73 6.61 -9.18 9.66
CA ILE A 73 6.86 -9.48 8.24
C ILE A 73 7.95 -10.54 8.16
N TYR A 74 7.58 -11.73 7.70
CA TYR A 74 8.49 -12.85 7.57
C TYR A 74 9.45 -12.66 6.39
N GLY A 75 10.75 -12.59 6.70
CA GLY A 75 11.81 -12.43 5.69
C GLY A 75 11.88 -11.05 5.04
N GLY A 76 11.25 -10.02 5.63
CA GLY A 76 11.20 -8.67 5.09
C GLY A 76 11.29 -7.56 6.13
N GLN A 77 11.27 -6.32 5.65
CA GLN A 77 11.20 -5.09 6.42
C GLN A 77 9.82 -4.46 6.27
N ARG A 78 9.38 -3.71 7.27
CA ARG A 78 8.19 -2.85 7.18
C ARG A 78 8.29 -1.91 5.99
N PHE A 79 7.16 -1.47 5.48
CA PHE A 79 7.12 -0.68 4.26
C PHE A 79 8.02 0.56 4.34
N PHE A 80 7.86 1.37 5.39
CA PHE A 80 8.64 2.59 5.56
C PHE A 80 10.10 2.37 6.00
N GLU A 81 10.48 1.15 6.34
CA GLU A 81 11.87 0.78 6.63
C GLU A 81 12.67 0.39 5.40
N ARG A 82 12.02 0.08 4.28
CA ARG A 82 12.67 -0.38 3.05
C ARG A 82 13.61 0.68 2.49
N THR A 83 14.73 0.22 1.97
CA THR A 83 15.82 1.10 1.53
C THR A 83 15.37 2.14 0.51
N GLU A 84 14.65 1.71 -0.54
CA GLU A 84 14.15 2.56 -1.62
C GLU A 84 13.11 3.58 -1.13
N VAL A 85 12.27 3.17 -0.17
CA VAL A 85 11.28 4.04 0.47
C VAL A 85 11.97 5.10 1.31
N LYS A 86 12.92 4.70 2.16
CA LYS A 86 13.74 5.63 2.97
C LYS A 86 14.54 6.60 2.08
N ASP A 87 15.02 6.14 0.92
CA ASP A 87 15.77 7.01 -0.01
C ASP A 87 14.86 8.08 -0.63
N ALA A 88 13.67 7.71 -1.09
CA ALA A 88 12.70 8.66 -1.63
C ALA A 88 12.21 9.65 -0.56
N LEU A 89 11.90 9.17 0.64
CA LEU A 89 11.51 10.03 1.78
C LEU A 89 12.64 10.99 2.18
N ALA A 90 13.90 10.57 2.12
CA ALA A 90 15.02 11.45 2.43
C ALA A 90 15.16 12.59 1.40
N TYR A 91 14.89 12.34 0.12
CA TYR A 91 14.80 13.41 -0.87
C TYR A 91 13.66 14.37 -0.57
N LEU A 92 12.49 13.85 -0.26
CA LEU A 92 11.32 14.67 0.09
C LEU A 92 11.59 15.53 1.33
N ARG A 93 12.22 14.95 2.37
CA ARG A 93 12.65 15.66 3.58
C ARG A 93 13.64 16.77 3.29
N LEU A 94 14.65 16.49 2.45
CA LEU A 94 15.67 17.45 2.10
C LEU A 94 15.12 18.60 1.23
N MET A 95 14.16 18.28 0.33
CA MET A 95 13.43 19.28 -0.43
C MET A 95 12.63 20.22 0.50
N HIS A 96 11.99 19.68 1.53
CA HIS A 96 11.23 20.45 2.52
C HIS A 96 12.17 21.25 3.46
N ASN A 97 13.20 20.60 3.96
CA ASN A 97 14.19 21.19 4.88
C ASN A 97 15.61 20.83 4.46
N PRO A 98 16.33 21.71 3.72
CA PRO A 98 17.70 21.46 3.33
C PRO A 98 18.68 21.26 4.50
N ASN A 99 18.30 21.70 5.71
CA ASN A 99 19.13 21.54 6.92
C ASN A 99 18.94 20.20 7.63
N ASP A 100 18.26 19.22 7.00
CA ASP A 100 18.15 17.84 7.50
C ASP A 100 19.43 17.07 7.16
N ASP A 101 20.37 17.04 8.10
CA ASP A 101 21.68 16.40 7.93
C ASP A 101 21.57 14.90 7.64
N ALA A 102 20.62 14.21 8.29
CA ALA A 102 20.40 12.78 8.08
C ALA A 102 19.89 12.49 6.65
N ALA A 103 18.96 13.30 6.17
CA ALA A 103 18.47 13.21 4.81
C ALA A 103 19.58 13.55 3.80
N PHE A 104 20.37 14.60 4.05
CA PHE A 104 21.51 14.97 3.22
C PHE A 104 22.50 13.82 3.07
N GLU A 105 22.99 13.25 4.18
CA GLU A 105 23.96 12.15 4.15
C GLU A 105 23.43 10.93 3.40
N ARG A 106 22.14 10.66 3.55
CA ARG A 106 21.52 9.51 2.90
C ARG A 106 21.51 9.61 1.39
N VAL A 107 21.24 10.79 0.81
CA VAL A 107 20.94 10.93 -0.62
C VAL A 107 22.00 11.70 -1.42
N VAL A 108 22.96 12.35 -0.79
CA VAL A 108 23.96 13.20 -1.48
C VAL A 108 24.69 12.48 -2.62
N ASN A 109 24.95 11.19 -2.47
CA ASN A 109 25.56 10.34 -3.51
C ASN A 109 24.71 9.13 -3.90
N LYS A 110 23.41 9.23 -3.73
CA LYS A 110 22.48 8.16 -4.11
C LYS A 110 21.29 8.76 -4.89
N PRO A 111 21.19 8.47 -6.19
CA PRO A 111 22.09 7.70 -7.07
C PRO A 111 23.53 8.23 -7.08
N THR A 112 24.45 7.39 -7.54
CA THR A 112 25.89 7.75 -7.58
C THR A 112 26.14 9.00 -8.44
N ARG A 113 26.70 10.07 -7.82
CA ARG A 113 26.97 11.39 -8.43
C ARG A 113 28.44 11.78 -8.40
N ALA A 114 29.34 10.82 -8.19
CA ALA A 114 30.77 11.07 -7.99
C ALA A 114 31.06 11.93 -6.73
N ILE A 115 30.18 11.96 -5.75
CA ILE A 115 30.38 12.54 -4.43
C ILE A 115 30.80 11.41 -3.50
N GLY A 116 32.09 11.13 -3.44
CA GLY A 116 32.63 10.05 -2.61
C GLY A 116 32.73 10.39 -1.14
N GLU A 117 33.00 9.38 -0.30
CA GLU A 117 33.15 9.52 1.14
C GLU A 117 34.16 10.61 1.55
N LYS A 118 35.26 10.78 0.80
CA LYS A 118 36.24 11.85 1.03
C LYS A 118 35.62 13.24 0.93
N THR A 119 34.71 13.44 -0.04
CA THR A 119 34.02 14.74 -0.22
C THR A 119 33.05 14.98 0.91
N VAL A 120 32.29 13.94 1.30
CA VAL A 120 31.34 14.02 2.43
C VAL A 120 32.08 14.26 3.73
N SER A 121 33.24 13.62 3.97
CA SER A 121 34.05 13.84 5.17
C SER A 121 34.56 15.29 5.28
N ILE A 122 34.90 15.95 4.16
CA ILE A 122 35.26 17.37 4.16
C ILE A 122 34.07 18.23 4.58
N ILE A 123 32.87 17.96 4.08
CA ILE A 123 31.65 18.68 4.46
C ILE A 123 31.36 18.48 5.95
N ARG A 124 31.45 17.25 6.46
CA ARG A 124 31.26 16.94 7.90
C ARG A 124 32.27 17.69 8.77
N LEU A 125 33.52 17.75 8.36
CA LEU A 125 34.55 18.47 9.11
C LEU A 125 34.23 19.96 9.18
N GLN A 126 33.92 20.58 8.03
CA GLN A 126 33.54 22.00 7.97
C GLN A 126 32.28 22.27 8.83
N ALA A 127 31.27 21.41 8.75
CA ALA A 127 30.05 21.54 9.55
C ALA A 127 30.36 21.54 11.03
N ARG A 128 31.21 20.60 11.50
CA ARG A 128 31.62 20.49 12.91
C ARG A 128 32.44 21.70 13.38
N GLU A 129 33.40 22.15 12.57
CA GLU A 129 34.28 23.26 12.94
C GLU A 129 33.56 24.60 13.01
N SER A 130 32.57 24.79 12.13
CA SER A 130 31.80 26.04 12.02
C SER A 130 30.44 26.02 12.71
N GLY A 131 30.02 24.90 13.28
CA GLY A 131 28.70 24.75 13.92
C GLY A 131 27.54 24.89 12.91
N LEU A 132 27.74 24.45 11.66
CA LEU A 132 26.80 24.55 10.56
C LEU A 132 26.12 23.22 10.28
N THR A 133 24.97 23.27 9.58
CA THR A 133 24.40 22.07 8.97
C THR A 133 25.24 21.59 7.79
N LEU A 134 25.08 20.33 7.37
CA LEU A 134 25.83 19.80 6.21
C LEU A 134 25.55 20.57 4.93
N TRP A 135 24.33 21.05 4.73
CA TRP A 135 23.97 21.89 3.60
C TRP A 135 24.70 23.22 3.59
N GLN A 136 24.71 23.90 4.73
CA GLN A 136 25.41 25.17 4.91
C GLN A 136 26.93 25.00 4.75
N ALA A 137 27.49 23.95 5.35
CA ALA A 137 28.91 23.62 5.19
C ALA A 137 29.30 23.29 3.75
N ALA A 138 28.44 22.56 3.02
CA ALA A 138 28.63 22.27 1.60
C ALA A 138 28.66 23.58 0.77
N THR A 139 27.74 24.51 1.09
CA THR A 139 27.72 25.86 0.46
C THR A 139 28.99 26.62 0.72
N GLU A 140 29.49 26.64 1.95
CA GLU A 140 30.76 27.29 2.29
C GLU A 140 31.95 26.64 1.59
N CYS A 141 32.04 25.32 1.59
CA CYS A 141 33.09 24.57 0.91
C CYS A 141 33.14 24.86 -0.61
N ILE A 142 31.95 25.04 -1.24
CA ILE A 142 31.88 25.47 -2.67
C ILE A 142 32.39 26.87 -2.83
N ASN A 143 31.95 27.84 -2.01
CA ASN A 143 32.34 29.25 -2.09
C ASN A 143 33.83 29.44 -1.83
N GLN A 144 34.38 28.70 -0.89
CA GLN A 144 35.80 28.72 -0.52
C GLN A 144 36.68 27.87 -1.47
N LYS A 145 36.09 27.18 -2.44
CA LYS A 145 36.76 26.28 -3.40
C LYS A 145 37.62 25.21 -2.73
N VAL A 146 37.14 24.65 -1.62
CA VAL A 146 37.83 23.61 -0.85
C VAL A 146 37.91 22.29 -1.62
N PHE A 147 36.95 22.03 -2.50
CA PHE A 147 36.87 20.80 -3.30
C PHE A 147 37.74 20.89 -4.55
N ALA A 148 38.25 19.74 -5.02
CA ALA A 148 38.67 19.61 -6.39
C ALA A 148 37.52 19.93 -7.37
N THR A 149 37.78 20.54 -8.49
CA THR A 149 36.78 21.07 -9.45
C THR A 149 35.66 20.07 -9.73
N ARG A 150 35.98 18.80 -10.02
CA ARG A 150 34.98 17.76 -10.31
C ARG A 150 34.06 17.47 -9.11
N ALA A 151 34.61 17.39 -7.91
CA ALA A 151 33.83 17.12 -6.69
C ALA A 151 32.94 18.32 -6.33
N GLY A 152 33.51 19.56 -6.43
CA GLY A 152 32.74 20.78 -6.19
C GLY A 152 31.58 20.94 -7.17
N THR A 153 31.79 20.68 -8.46
CA THR A 153 30.72 20.69 -9.46
C THR A 153 29.67 19.65 -9.16
N ALA A 154 30.05 18.44 -8.71
CA ALA A 154 29.10 17.38 -8.35
C ALA A 154 28.23 17.77 -7.16
N VAL A 155 28.80 18.34 -6.09
CA VAL A 155 28.07 18.85 -4.92
C VAL A 155 27.14 20.00 -5.31
N LEU A 156 27.62 20.96 -6.10
CA LEU A 156 26.82 22.08 -6.60
C LEU A 156 25.59 21.57 -7.39
N ASN A 157 25.81 20.66 -8.33
CA ASN A 157 24.71 20.08 -9.13
C ASN A 157 23.68 19.35 -8.27
N PHE A 158 24.13 18.65 -7.23
CA PHE A 158 23.22 18.02 -6.29
C PHE A 158 22.38 19.05 -5.53
N MET A 159 23.00 20.12 -5.04
CA MET A 159 22.27 21.18 -4.32
C MET A 159 21.27 21.89 -5.25
N GLN A 160 21.69 22.20 -6.48
CA GLN A 160 20.81 22.79 -7.50
C GLN A 160 19.63 21.88 -7.86
N LEU A 161 19.84 20.55 -7.87
CA LEU A 161 18.76 19.59 -8.06
C LEU A 161 17.70 19.71 -6.97
N ILE A 162 18.11 19.74 -5.70
CA ILE A 162 17.19 19.87 -4.56
C ILE A 162 16.46 21.21 -4.58
N GLU A 163 17.16 22.31 -4.81
CA GLU A 163 16.55 23.64 -4.90
C GLU A 163 15.57 23.73 -6.07
N GLY A 164 15.93 23.21 -7.24
CA GLY A 164 15.06 23.17 -8.41
C GLY A 164 13.79 22.33 -8.19
N MET A 165 13.90 21.21 -7.47
CA MET A 165 12.71 20.44 -7.04
C MET A 165 11.85 21.28 -6.12
N ARG A 166 12.42 21.89 -5.08
CA ARG A 166 11.71 22.70 -4.09
C ARG A 166 10.93 23.84 -4.75
N GLU A 167 11.57 24.61 -5.63
CA GLU A 167 10.92 25.72 -6.34
C GLU A 167 9.78 25.25 -7.25
N ARG A 168 10.02 24.19 -8.01
CA ARG A 168 9.06 23.70 -9.00
C ARG A 168 7.85 23.00 -8.38
N MET A 169 8.03 22.29 -7.27
CA MET A 169 7.01 21.42 -6.68
C MET A 169 6.24 22.07 -5.52
N THR A 170 6.45 23.38 -5.24
CA THR A 170 5.83 24.07 -4.10
C THR A 170 4.30 23.93 -4.06
N ASP A 171 3.65 24.03 -5.22
CA ASP A 171 2.18 23.96 -5.33
C ASP A 171 1.66 22.60 -5.80
N TRP A 172 2.51 21.58 -5.82
CA TRP A 172 2.12 20.24 -6.24
C TRP A 172 1.46 19.49 -5.09
N THR A 173 0.52 18.58 -5.43
CA THR A 173 -0.02 17.63 -4.45
C THR A 173 1.10 16.72 -3.93
N LEU A 174 0.93 16.18 -2.73
CA LEU A 174 1.94 15.33 -2.09
C LEU A 174 2.32 14.12 -2.95
N GLY A 175 1.33 13.46 -3.59
CA GLY A 175 1.58 12.37 -4.53
C GLY A 175 2.43 12.81 -5.73
N ASN A 176 2.13 13.99 -6.31
CA ASN A 176 2.92 14.54 -7.42
C ASN A 176 4.33 14.95 -6.97
N GLN A 177 4.50 15.51 -5.77
CA GLN A 177 5.82 15.79 -5.19
C GLN A 177 6.64 14.50 -5.05
N MET A 178 6.04 13.43 -4.53
CA MET A 178 6.71 12.14 -4.37
C MET A 178 7.12 11.55 -5.73
N GLN A 179 6.22 11.57 -6.72
CA GLN A 179 6.55 11.12 -8.08
C GLN A 179 7.68 11.96 -8.69
N GLY A 180 7.59 13.30 -8.58
CA GLY A 180 8.61 14.22 -9.07
C GLY A 180 9.97 14.00 -8.43
N VAL A 181 10.00 13.74 -7.12
CA VAL A 181 11.23 13.40 -6.39
C VAL A 181 11.85 12.12 -6.94
N ILE A 182 11.07 11.07 -7.18
CA ILE A 182 11.57 9.80 -7.73
C ILE A 182 12.15 9.99 -9.14
N ASP A 183 11.46 10.76 -9.97
CA ASP A 183 11.85 10.99 -11.36
C ASP A 183 13.09 11.87 -11.47
N ASP A 184 13.08 13.03 -10.83
CA ASP A 184 14.19 14.01 -10.91
C ASP A 184 15.47 13.52 -10.24
N SER A 185 15.36 12.78 -9.13
CA SER A 185 16.50 12.18 -8.48
C SER A 185 17.14 11.05 -9.28
N ASN A 186 16.42 10.50 -10.28
CA ASN A 186 16.79 9.29 -11.03
C ASN A 186 16.88 8.03 -10.14
N LEU A 187 16.08 7.93 -9.08
CA LEU A 187 16.04 6.75 -8.21
C LEU A 187 15.62 5.50 -8.98
N SER A 188 14.62 5.63 -9.86
CA SER A 188 14.18 4.52 -10.71
C SER A 188 15.34 3.94 -11.54
N SER A 189 16.06 4.79 -12.28
CA SER A 189 17.21 4.36 -13.08
C SER A 189 18.38 3.84 -12.25
N HIS A 190 18.48 4.24 -10.99
CA HIS A 190 19.47 3.69 -10.07
C HIS A 190 19.16 2.24 -9.73
N TYR A 191 17.91 1.92 -9.43
CA TYR A 191 17.48 0.58 -9.07
C TYR A 191 17.31 -0.35 -10.29
N GLU A 192 17.07 0.18 -11.49
CA GLU A 192 17.04 -0.60 -12.74
C GLU A 192 18.35 -1.37 -13.01
N LYS A 193 19.46 -0.98 -12.39
CA LYS A 193 20.76 -1.66 -12.50
C LYS A 193 20.87 -2.89 -11.61
N GLU A 194 19.92 -3.13 -10.71
CA GLU A 194 19.89 -4.30 -9.84
C GLU A 194 19.39 -5.56 -10.57
N PRO A 195 19.61 -6.76 -10.01
CA PRO A 195 19.00 -7.97 -10.54
C PRO A 195 17.47 -7.82 -10.67
N ARG A 196 16.91 -8.37 -11.74
CA ARG A 196 15.54 -8.15 -12.18
C ARG A 196 14.50 -8.26 -11.07
N GLU A 197 14.55 -9.33 -10.26
CA GLU A 197 13.59 -9.54 -9.18
C GLU A 197 13.61 -8.43 -8.11
N ARG A 198 14.82 -8.00 -7.73
CA ARG A 198 14.99 -6.90 -6.76
C ARG A 198 14.53 -5.57 -7.35
N MET A 199 14.88 -5.31 -8.60
CA MET A 199 14.45 -4.12 -9.33
C MET A 199 12.93 -4.02 -9.37
N GLU A 200 12.24 -5.12 -9.77
CA GLU A 200 10.80 -5.16 -9.85
C GLU A 200 10.16 -4.86 -8.48
N THR A 201 10.62 -5.51 -7.42
CA THR A 201 10.16 -5.25 -6.04
C THR A 201 10.35 -3.79 -5.63
N ARG A 202 11.52 -3.20 -5.89
CA ARG A 202 11.79 -1.81 -5.52
C ARG A 202 10.92 -0.83 -6.29
N MET A 203 10.71 -1.09 -7.58
CA MET A 203 9.83 -0.24 -8.40
C MET A 203 8.38 -0.31 -7.94
N GLU A 204 7.90 -1.48 -7.52
CA GLU A 204 6.56 -1.64 -6.93
C GLU A 204 6.46 -0.87 -5.61
N ASN A 205 7.48 -0.95 -4.75
CA ASN A 205 7.51 -0.21 -3.49
C ASN A 205 7.53 1.30 -3.69
N LEU A 206 8.29 1.82 -4.67
CA LEU A 206 8.30 3.24 -5.00
C LEU A 206 6.93 3.71 -5.54
N ARG A 207 6.27 2.90 -6.37
CA ARG A 207 4.90 3.21 -6.85
C ARG A 207 3.91 3.22 -5.69
N GLU A 208 4.00 2.23 -4.79
CA GLU A 208 3.14 2.19 -3.61
C GLU A 208 3.38 3.38 -2.68
N LEU A 209 4.62 3.89 -2.59
CA LEU A 209 4.92 5.11 -1.84
C LEU A 209 4.23 6.34 -2.46
N VAL A 210 4.18 6.43 -3.79
CA VAL A 210 3.42 7.48 -4.49
C VAL A 210 1.92 7.34 -4.19
N ASN A 211 1.37 6.13 -4.25
CA ASN A 211 -0.03 5.87 -3.91
C ASN A 211 -0.34 6.26 -2.45
N ALA A 212 0.57 5.94 -1.52
CA ALA A 212 0.44 6.32 -0.11
C ALA A 212 0.40 7.84 0.07
N ALA A 213 1.32 8.55 -0.59
CA ALA A 213 1.38 10.00 -0.55
C ALA A 213 0.14 10.67 -1.17
N ASP A 214 -0.38 10.11 -2.26
CA ASP A 214 -1.57 10.64 -2.96
C ASP A 214 -2.89 10.33 -2.22
N ALA A 215 -2.92 9.25 -1.44
CA ALA A 215 -4.07 8.87 -0.63
C ALA A 215 -4.03 9.46 0.78
N PHE A 216 -2.93 10.11 1.17
CA PHE A 216 -2.76 10.61 2.51
C PHE A 216 -3.75 11.74 2.80
N ILE A 217 -4.39 11.66 3.96
CA ILE A 217 -5.29 12.69 4.48
C ILE A 217 -4.72 13.12 5.82
N ILE A 218 -4.43 14.41 5.94
CA ILE A 218 -3.92 14.97 7.19
C ILE A 218 -4.90 14.68 8.35
N PRO A 219 -4.45 14.05 9.44
CA PRO A 219 -5.26 13.88 10.64
C PRO A 219 -5.69 15.24 11.21
N GLN A 220 -6.90 15.31 11.80
CA GLN A 220 -7.43 16.55 12.33
C GLN A 220 -6.51 17.15 13.41
N GLU A 221 -5.90 16.31 14.23
CA GLU A 221 -4.96 16.73 15.29
C GLU A 221 -3.73 17.44 14.71
N ASP A 222 -3.18 16.92 13.61
CA ASP A 222 -2.04 17.51 12.92
C ASP A 222 -2.42 18.83 12.22
N ALA A 223 -3.61 18.88 11.62
CA ALA A 223 -4.14 20.10 11.03
C ALA A 223 -4.37 21.18 12.09
N ASP A 224 -4.91 20.82 13.25
CA ASP A 224 -5.12 21.74 14.40
C ASP A 224 -3.77 22.20 15.00
N ALA A 225 -2.72 21.36 14.93
CA ALA A 225 -1.35 21.72 15.30
C ALA A 225 -0.65 22.62 14.25
N GLY A 226 -1.28 22.87 13.10
CA GLY A 226 -0.76 23.71 12.02
C GLY A 226 0.31 23.04 11.15
N LEU A 227 0.39 21.71 11.18
CA LEU A 227 1.28 20.96 10.30
C LEU A 227 0.78 21.01 8.85
N THR A 228 1.70 21.10 7.91
CA THR A 228 1.38 20.91 6.50
C THR A 228 1.15 19.42 6.20
N GLU A 229 0.44 19.12 5.10
CA GLU A 229 0.24 17.74 4.65
C GLU A 229 1.56 16.96 4.51
N LEU A 230 2.58 17.60 3.96
CA LEU A 230 3.93 17.03 3.84
C LEU A 230 4.55 16.73 5.20
N GLN A 231 4.46 17.66 6.16
CA GLN A 231 5.01 17.47 7.51
C GLN A 231 4.31 16.32 8.25
N SER A 232 2.99 16.28 8.17
CA SER A 232 2.17 15.22 8.76
C SER A 232 2.50 13.86 8.15
N PHE A 233 2.60 13.77 6.82
CA PHE A 233 3.00 12.54 6.12
C PHE A 233 4.40 12.05 6.53
N LEU A 234 5.37 12.94 6.60
CA LEU A 234 6.73 12.58 7.02
C LEU A 234 6.79 12.13 8.49
N SER A 235 5.99 12.75 9.36
CA SER A 235 5.84 12.34 10.76
C SER A 235 5.22 10.95 10.87
N HIS A 236 4.15 10.70 10.14
CA HIS A 236 3.49 9.39 10.05
C HIS A 236 4.46 8.30 9.56
N ALA A 237 5.15 8.54 8.45
CA ALA A 237 6.15 7.60 7.94
C ALA A 237 7.29 7.32 8.92
N ALA A 238 7.71 8.32 9.70
CA ALA A 238 8.75 8.17 10.72
C ALA A 238 8.26 7.35 11.92
N LEU A 239 7.01 7.56 12.37
CA LEU A 239 6.39 6.78 13.45
C LEU A 239 6.26 5.32 13.05
N GLU A 240 5.71 5.02 11.88
CA GLU A 240 5.59 3.64 11.40
C GLU A 240 6.94 2.95 11.22
N ALA A 241 7.98 3.67 10.76
CA ALA A 241 9.32 3.12 10.66
C ALA A 241 10.01 2.91 12.04
N GLY A 242 9.58 3.62 13.08
CA GLY A 242 10.17 3.56 14.43
C GLY A 242 9.60 2.46 15.32
N GLU A 243 8.44 1.90 14.98
CA GLU A 243 7.85 0.82 15.76
C GLU A 243 8.63 -0.50 15.60
N THR A 244 8.67 -1.30 16.66
CA THR A 244 9.32 -2.62 16.61
C THR A 244 8.38 -3.66 16.04
N GLN A 245 8.90 -4.53 15.15
CA GLN A 245 8.18 -5.76 14.78
C GLN A 245 8.13 -6.72 15.96
N GLY A 246 7.07 -7.52 16.05
CA GLY A 246 7.02 -8.65 16.99
C GLY A 246 8.22 -9.58 16.80
N GLU A 247 8.78 -10.04 17.90
CA GLU A 247 9.86 -11.03 17.91
C GLU A 247 9.33 -12.40 17.49
N SER A 248 10.22 -13.34 17.18
CA SER A 248 9.80 -14.66 16.63
C SER A 248 8.97 -15.51 17.60
N TRP A 249 8.99 -15.20 18.87
CA TRP A 249 8.23 -15.85 19.95
C TRP A 249 7.02 -15.03 20.43
N ASP A 250 6.81 -13.84 19.89
CA ASP A 250 5.67 -13.02 20.26
C ASP A 250 4.40 -13.54 19.57
N ASP A 251 3.27 -13.37 20.25
CA ASP A 251 1.96 -13.65 19.71
C ASP A 251 1.58 -12.54 18.73
N CYS A 252 1.89 -12.71 17.45
CA CYS A 252 1.71 -11.69 16.43
C CYS A 252 1.27 -12.29 15.08
N VAL A 253 0.50 -11.52 14.32
CA VAL A 253 0.06 -11.89 12.96
C VAL A 253 1.26 -12.05 12.03
N GLN A 254 1.29 -13.12 11.25
CA GLN A 254 2.37 -13.40 10.32
C GLN A 254 2.04 -12.85 8.93
N MET A 255 2.86 -11.94 8.43
CA MET A 255 2.71 -11.33 7.11
C MET A 255 3.84 -11.78 6.20
N MET A 256 3.54 -12.25 4.99
CA MET A 256 4.57 -12.72 4.08
C MET A 256 4.10 -12.80 2.63
N THR A 257 5.07 -12.85 1.72
CA THR A 257 4.74 -13.20 0.34
C THR A 257 4.36 -14.67 0.23
N LEU A 258 3.54 -15.00 -0.77
CA LEU A 258 3.18 -16.39 -1.09
C LEU A 258 4.40 -17.29 -1.27
N HIS A 259 5.51 -16.75 -1.80
CA HIS A 259 6.77 -17.50 -1.96
C HIS A 259 7.40 -17.87 -0.60
N SER A 260 7.33 -16.97 0.36
CA SER A 260 7.89 -17.17 1.70
C SER A 260 7.05 -18.14 2.55
N ALA A 261 5.78 -18.34 2.19
CA ALA A 261 4.85 -19.20 2.92
C ALA A 261 5.09 -20.70 2.71
N LYS A 262 6.01 -21.07 1.80
CA LYS A 262 6.29 -22.49 1.51
C LYS A 262 6.82 -23.22 2.74
N GLY A 263 6.13 -24.29 3.15
CA GLY A 263 6.50 -25.12 4.30
C GLY A 263 5.96 -24.65 5.65
N LEU A 264 5.27 -23.50 5.69
CA LEU A 264 4.57 -23.02 6.86
C LEU A 264 3.08 -23.40 6.77
N GLU A 265 2.36 -23.41 7.91
CA GLU A 265 0.93 -23.68 7.97
C GLU A 265 0.32 -22.92 9.14
N PHE A 266 -0.90 -22.39 8.93
CA PHE A 266 -1.59 -21.56 9.91
C PHE A 266 -3.06 -21.95 10.02
N PRO A 267 -3.69 -21.87 11.21
CA PRO A 267 -5.10 -22.10 11.37
C PRO A 267 -5.98 -21.20 10.49
N LEU A 268 -5.65 -19.91 10.40
CA LEU A 268 -6.35 -18.91 9.60
C LEU A 268 -5.40 -18.25 8.60
N VAL A 269 -5.75 -18.34 7.31
CA VAL A 269 -4.96 -17.74 6.23
C VAL A 269 -5.82 -16.80 5.42
N PHE A 270 -5.28 -15.62 5.17
CA PHE A 270 -5.80 -14.62 4.22
C PHE A 270 -4.90 -14.58 2.99
N ILE A 271 -5.50 -14.59 1.80
CA ILE A 271 -4.81 -14.32 0.54
C ILE A 271 -5.42 -13.06 -0.05
N GLY A 272 -4.68 -11.94 0.04
CA GLY A 272 -5.12 -10.65 -0.46
C GLY A 272 -4.67 -10.36 -1.89
N GLY A 273 -5.45 -9.52 -2.59
CA GLY A 273 -5.12 -9.06 -3.95
C GLY A 273 -5.27 -10.14 -5.02
N MET A 274 -6.29 -11.00 -4.90
CA MET A 274 -6.60 -12.01 -5.90
C MET A 274 -7.26 -11.39 -7.15
N GLU A 275 -6.45 -10.67 -7.93
CA GLU A 275 -6.88 -9.87 -9.09
C GLU A 275 -6.02 -10.19 -10.31
N ASP A 276 -6.62 -10.34 -11.49
CA ASP A 276 -5.88 -10.48 -12.74
C ASP A 276 -4.99 -9.23 -12.97
N GLY A 277 -3.69 -9.45 -13.15
CA GLY A 277 -2.68 -8.40 -13.25
C GLY A 277 -1.88 -8.18 -11.97
N LEU A 278 -2.43 -8.51 -10.81
CA LEU A 278 -1.73 -8.52 -9.53
C LEU A 278 -1.37 -9.96 -9.09
N PHE A 279 -2.37 -10.86 -9.07
CA PHE A 279 -2.18 -12.28 -8.86
C PHE A 279 -3.22 -13.09 -9.66
N PRO A 280 -2.85 -13.68 -10.82
CA PRO A 280 -1.51 -13.76 -11.39
C PRO A 280 -0.97 -12.39 -11.84
N HIS A 281 0.35 -12.23 -11.71
CA HIS A 281 1.01 -11.00 -12.11
C HIS A 281 0.87 -10.76 -13.63
N GLN A 282 0.64 -9.51 -14.08
CA GLN A 282 0.38 -9.13 -15.48
C GLN A 282 1.36 -9.78 -16.46
N ARG A 283 2.66 -9.72 -16.16
CA ARG A 283 3.70 -10.29 -17.02
C ARG A 283 3.65 -11.81 -17.14
N SER A 284 3.12 -12.48 -16.11
CA SER A 284 2.95 -13.95 -16.14
C SER A 284 1.77 -14.36 -17.02
N VAL A 285 0.79 -13.47 -17.14
CA VAL A 285 -0.37 -13.65 -18.04
C VAL A 285 0.04 -13.46 -19.51
N GLU A 286 0.91 -12.50 -19.78
CA GLU A 286 1.38 -12.16 -21.14
C GLU A 286 2.46 -13.12 -21.66
N ASP A 287 3.08 -13.91 -20.76
CA ASP A 287 4.18 -14.80 -21.14
C ASP A 287 3.70 -16.16 -21.62
N SER A 288 4.03 -16.50 -22.85
CA SER A 288 3.77 -17.84 -23.43
C SER A 288 4.68 -18.95 -22.88
N GLY A 289 5.64 -18.61 -21.99
CA GLY A 289 6.68 -19.52 -21.51
C GLY A 289 6.34 -20.33 -20.26
N GLY A 290 5.06 -20.38 -19.83
CA GLY A 290 4.64 -21.22 -18.69
C GLY A 290 4.67 -20.55 -17.32
N ARG A 291 4.91 -19.24 -17.25
CA ARG A 291 4.89 -18.47 -15.98
C ARG A 291 3.52 -18.45 -15.32
N LEU A 292 2.44 -18.52 -16.10
CA LEU A 292 1.08 -18.61 -15.54
C LEU A 292 0.90 -19.89 -14.74
N GLU A 293 1.49 -21.00 -15.18
CA GLU A 293 1.46 -22.26 -14.44
C GLU A 293 2.25 -22.20 -13.12
N GLU A 294 3.33 -21.43 -13.09
CA GLU A 294 4.05 -21.17 -11.83
C GLU A 294 3.23 -20.33 -10.87
N GLU A 295 2.54 -19.27 -11.34
CA GLU A 295 1.59 -18.48 -10.53
C GLU A 295 0.46 -19.38 -9.99
N ARG A 296 -0.06 -20.33 -10.81
CA ARG A 296 -1.07 -21.29 -10.36
C ARG A 296 -0.56 -22.21 -9.26
N ARG A 297 0.69 -22.70 -9.40
CA ARG A 297 1.34 -23.49 -8.34
C ARG A 297 1.53 -22.67 -7.06
N LEU A 298 1.88 -21.40 -7.20
CA LEU A 298 2.01 -20.49 -6.07
C LEU A 298 0.67 -20.24 -5.38
N CYS A 299 -0.42 -20.06 -6.14
CA CYS A 299 -1.77 -19.98 -5.61
C CYS A 299 -2.14 -21.25 -4.83
N TYR A 300 -1.88 -22.41 -5.39
CA TYR A 300 -2.10 -23.69 -4.72
C TYR A 300 -1.29 -23.79 -3.40
N VAL A 301 -0.01 -23.39 -3.43
CA VAL A 301 0.82 -23.37 -2.22
C VAL A 301 0.18 -22.46 -1.17
N GLY A 302 -0.24 -21.24 -1.53
CA GLY A 302 -0.88 -20.31 -0.61
C GLY A 302 -2.16 -20.87 0.02
N MET A 303 -3.04 -21.43 -0.79
CA MET A 303 -4.30 -22.03 -0.30
C MET A 303 -4.04 -23.19 0.67
N THR A 304 -3.04 -24.03 0.38
CA THR A 304 -2.69 -25.18 1.24
C THR A 304 -1.95 -24.81 2.53
N ARG A 305 -1.74 -23.52 2.78
CA ARG A 305 -1.21 -23.04 4.08
C ARG A 305 -2.29 -22.96 5.15
N ALA A 306 -3.56 -22.91 4.76
CA ALA A 306 -4.67 -22.89 5.68
C ALA A 306 -4.97 -24.29 6.25
N ARG A 307 -5.04 -24.36 7.58
CA ARG A 307 -5.40 -25.60 8.30
C ARG A 307 -6.89 -25.67 8.61
N GLU A 308 -7.53 -24.54 8.97
CA GLU A 308 -8.92 -24.49 9.41
C GLU A 308 -9.77 -23.56 8.54
N GLN A 309 -9.27 -22.36 8.25
CA GLN A 309 -10.01 -21.33 7.52
C GLN A 309 -9.13 -20.66 6.47
N LEU A 310 -9.69 -20.51 5.28
CA LEU A 310 -9.09 -19.76 4.18
C LEU A 310 -10.02 -18.62 3.78
N CYS A 311 -9.50 -17.40 3.81
CA CYS A 311 -10.16 -16.20 3.32
C CYS A 311 -9.41 -15.68 2.10
N ILE A 312 -10.11 -15.49 1.01
CA ILE A 312 -9.58 -14.92 -0.23
C ILE A 312 -10.24 -13.57 -0.44
N SER A 313 -9.46 -12.55 -0.79
CA SER A 313 -9.99 -11.22 -1.08
C SER A 313 -9.43 -10.63 -2.36
N TYR A 314 -10.22 -9.79 -2.99
CA TYR A 314 -9.83 -8.96 -4.11
C TYR A 314 -10.54 -7.61 -4.05
N ALA A 315 -9.93 -6.55 -4.60
CA ALA A 315 -10.54 -5.24 -4.72
C ALA A 315 -11.17 -5.06 -6.10
N GLU A 316 -12.40 -4.50 -6.17
CA GLU A 316 -13.08 -4.16 -7.44
C GLU A 316 -12.43 -2.96 -8.11
N VAL A 317 -11.88 -2.04 -7.29
CA VAL A 317 -11.13 -0.87 -7.73
C VAL A 317 -9.85 -0.77 -6.92
N ARG A 318 -8.72 -0.56 -7.57
CA ARG A 318 -7.43 -0.36 -6.92
C ARG A 318 -6.74 0.88 -7.48
N ARG A 319 -6.14 1.66 -6.60
CA ARG A 319 -5.32 2.78 -7.04
C ARG A 319 -3.96 2.27 -7.53
N MET A 320 -3.65 2.56 -8.77
CA MET A 320 -2.38 2.21 -9.40
C MET A 320 -1.85 3.45 -10.13
N HIS A 321 -0.64 3.90 -9.78
CA HIS A 321 0.01 5.09 -10.38
C HIS A 321 -0.84 6.37 -10.26
N GLY A 322 -1.45 6.59 -9.11
CA GLY A 322 -2.33 7.75 -8.87
C GLY A 322 -3.69 7.72 -9.57
N THR A 323 -3.97 6.68 -10.36
CA THR A 323 -5.26 6.49 -11.05
C THR A 323 -6.03 5.31 -10.47
N GLN A 324 -7.36 5.44 -10.41
CA GLN A 324 -8.24 4.33 -10.04
C GLN A 324 -8.42 3.40 -11.24
N ASN A 325 -8.13 2.13 -11.05
CA ASN A 325 -8.29 1.10 -12.05
C ASN A 325 -9.32 0.08 -11.57
N PHE A 326 -10.24 -0.29 -12.47
CA PHE A 326 -11.15 -1.40 -12.21
C PHE A 326 -10.38 -2.71 -12.34
N CYS A 327 -10.43 -3.53 -11.29
CA CYS A 327 -9.78 -4.81 -11.24
C CYS A 327 -10.76 -5.93 -11.60
N ARG A 328 -10.24 -6.98 -12.22
CA ARG A 328 -10.99 -8.22 -12.43
C ARG A 328 -10.57 -9.23 -11.37
N PRO A 329 -11.51 -10.00 -10.80
CA PRO A 329 -11.15 -11.13 -9.95
C PRO A 329 -10.13 -12.02 -10.65
N SER A 330 -9.21 -12.57 -9.87
CA SER A 330 -8.22 -13.52 -10.39
C SER A 330 -8.91 -14.70 -11.08
N ARG A 331 -8.41 -15.08 -12.25
CA ARG A 331 -8.85 -16.30 -12.95
C ARG A 331 -8.72 -17.57 -12.12
N PHE A 332 -7.84 -17.57 -11.12
CA PHE A 332 -7.68 -18.70 -10.20
C PHE A 332 -8.90 -18.90 -9.30
N ILE A 333 -9.69 -17.85 -9.06
CA ILE A 333 -10.97 -17.97 -8.34
C ILE A 333 -11.97 -18.77 -9.17
N ASP A 334 -12.02 -18.54 -10.49
CA ASP A 334 -12.90 -19.27 -11.40
C ASP A 334 -12.52 -20.76 -11.57
N GLU A 335 -11.25 -21.11 -11.25
CA GLU A 335 -10.76 -22.49 -11.30
C GLU A 335 -11.14 -23.30 -10.03
N MET A 336 -11.60 -22.63 -8.97
CA MET A 336 -12.03 -23.30 -7.73
C MET A 336 -13.45 -23.85 -7.85
N PRO A 337 -13.76 -25.03 -7.26
CA PRO A 337 -15.12 -25.54 -7.24
C PRO A 337 -16.05 -24.57 -6.49
N ALA A 338 -17.11 -24.13 -7.16
CA ALA A 338 -18.02 -23.12 -6.61
C ALA A 338 -18.72 -23.59 -5.30
N GLU A 339 -18.90 -24.89 -5.11
CA GLU A 339 -19.45 -25.49 -3.90
C GLU A 339 -18.57 -25.36 -2.66
N LEU A 340 -17.29 -25.03 -2.84
CA LEU A 340 -16.33 -24.83 -1.77
C LEU A 340 -16.16 -23.35 -1.39
N ILE A 341 -16.78 -22.44 -2.14
CA ILE A 341 -16.65 -20.99 -1.95
C ILE A 341 -17.94 -20.44 -1.33
N GLU A 342 -17.79 -19.68 -0.26
CA GLU A 342 -18.83 -18.85 0.33
C GLU A 342 -18.53 -17.38 0.03
N GLU A 343 -19.33 -16.76 -0.84
CA GLU A 343 -19.21 -15.32 -1.13
C GLU A 343 -19.76 -14.52 0.06
N VAL A 344 -18.90 -13.90 0.81
CA VAL A 344 -19.26 -13.05 1.97
C VAL A 344 -19.94 -11.76 1.49
N ARG A 345 -19.43 -11.20 0.40
CA ARG A 345 -20.06 -10.11 -0.33
C ARG A 345 -19.99 -10.45 -1.82
N PRO A 346 -21.13 -10.58 -2.52
CA PRO A 346 -21.10 -10.81 -3.96
C PRO A 346 -20.54 -9.57 -4.67
N GLY A 347 -19.49 -9.76 -5.48
CA GLY A 347 -18.90 -8.72 -6.30
C GLY A 347 -19.86 -8.20 -7.37
N ILE A 348 -19.59 -6.99 -7.89
CA ILE A 348 -20.32 -6.46 -9.05
C ILE A 348 -19.86 -7.24 -10.29
N SER A 349 -20.66 -8.26 -10.67
CA SER A 349 -20.35 -9.10 -11.80
C SER A 349 -20.73 -8.41 -13.11
N SER A 350 -19.74 -7.99 -13.89
CA SER A 350 -19.98 -7.48 -15.25
C SER A 350 -20.15 -8.57 -16.33
N ASN A 351 -19.94 -9.85 -16.02
CA ASN A 351 -20.11 -10.93 -17.02
C ASN A 351 -20.11 -12.35 -16.43
N ARG A 352 -21.02 -12.69 -15.49
CA ARG A 352 -21.30 -14.10 -15.23
C ARG A 352 -22.59 -14.51 -15.96
N PRO A 353 -22.65 -15.65 -16.69
CA PRO A 353 -23.90 -16.15 -17.21
C PRO A 353 -24.83 -16.47 -16.02
N TYR A 354 -26.06 -15.91 -16.09
CA TYR A 354 -27.13 -16.08 -15.11
C TYR A 354 -27.36 -17.54 -14.77
N ARG A 355 -27.16 -17.92 -13.52
CA ARG A 355 -27.57 -19.18 -12.94
C ARG A 355 -28.65 -18.84 -11.91
N PRO A 356 -29.90 -19.39 -12.04
CA PRO A 356 -30.98 -19.04 -11.12
C PRO A 356 -30.65 -19.53 -9.71
N ALA A 357 -30.58 -18.59 -8.76
CA ALA A 357 -30.39 -18.87 -7.34
C ALA A 357 -31.65 -19.50 -6.74
N ARG A 358 -31.48 -20.55 -5.94
CA ARG A 358 -32.51 -21.06 -5.04
C ARG A 358 -32.75 -20.03 -3.91
N PRO A 359 -33.99 -19.80 -3.50
CA PRO A 359 -34.26 -18.82 -2.44
C PRO A 359 -33.77 -19.37 -1.08
N ALA A 360 -32.77 -18.72 -0.51
CA ALA A 360 -32.39 -18.91 0.89
C ALA A 360 -33.14 -17.87 1.75
N THR A 361 -33.98 -18.36 2.67
CA THR A 361 -34.63 -17.55 3.69
C THR A 361 -33.62 -17.25 4.80
N HIS A 362 -33.15 -16.03 4.90
CA HIS A 362 -32.40 -15.55 6.07
C HIS A 362 -33.08 -14.33 6.69
N ASN A 363 -33.35 -14.45 7.97
CA ASN A 363 -33.78 -13.37 8.84
C ASN A 363 -32.66 -12.34 8.97
N VAL A 364 -32.93 -11.12 8.54
CA VAL A 364 -32.03 -9.97 8.69
C VAL A 364 -32.40 -9.26 9.98
N ALA A 365 -31.48 -9.23 10.93
CA ALA A 365 -31.53 -8.31 12.06
C ALA A 365 -31.22 -6.89 11.53
N SER A 366 -32.11 -5.96 11.78
CA SER A 366 -32.12 -4.60 11.25
C SER A 366 -31.03 -3.73 11.87
N SER A 367 -29.98 -3.42 11.08
CA SER A 367 -29.17 -2.21 11.26
C SER A 367 -29.92 -1.00 10.68
N PRO A 368 -29.73 0.24 11.18
CA PRO A 368 -30.43 1.42 10.67
C PRO A 368 -30.14 1.60 9.18
N ALA A 369 -31.19 1.59 8.37
CA ALA A 369 -31.12 1.61 6.93
C ALA A 369 -30.48 2.93 6.44
N MET A 370 -29.31 2.84 5.82
CA MET A 370 -28.76 3.92 5.00
C MET A 370 -29.69 4.17 3.80
N PRO A 371 -29.98 5.43 3.43
CA PRO A 371 -30.91 5.75 2.35
C PRO A 371 -30.42 5.38 0.94
N PHE A 372 -29.13 5.09 0.78
CA PHE A 372 -28.51 4.70 -0.48
C PHE A 372 -27.70 3.42 -0.31
N ARG A 373 -27.43 2.74 -1.44
CA ARG A 373 -26.56 1.55 -1.49
C ARG A 373 -25.25 1.90 -2.17
N LEU A 374 -24.20 1.20 -1.77
CA LEU A 374 -22.91 1.29 -2.46
C LEU A 374 -23.06 0.81 -3.91
N GLY A 375 -22.42 1.52 -4.85
CA GLY A 375 -22.58 1.29 -6.28
C GLY A 375 -23.88 1.84 -6.89
N GLN A 376 -24.74 2.47 -6.10
CA GLN A 376 -26.00 3.02 -6.57
C GLN A 376 -25.77 4.32 -7.36
N PRO A 377 -26.35 4.43 -8.58
CA PRO A 377 -26.33 5.69 -9.31
C PRO A 377 -27.22 6.70 -8.62
N VAL A 378 -26.71 7.93 -8.50
CA VAL A 378 -27.38 9.05 -7.83
C VAL A 378 -27.20 10.32 -8.63
N MET A 379 -28.18 11.23 -8.50
CA MET A 379 -28.14 12.56 -9.08
C MET A 379 -28.01 13.62 -7.99
N HIS A 380 -27.07 14.55 -8.15
CA HIS A 380 -26.92 15.71 -7.27
C HIS A 380 -27.20 16.99 -8.06
N PRO A 381 -28.03 17.94 -7.52
CA PRO A 381 -28.43 19.15 -8.25
C PRO A 381 -27.27 20.01 -8.77
N LYS A 382 -26.12 20.00 -8.06
CA LYS A 382 -24.94 20.82 -8.41
C LYS A 382 -23.84 20.04 -9.12
N PHE A 383 -23.70 18.72 -8.85
CA PHE A 383 -22.56 17.93 -9.32
C PHE A 383 -22.93 16.92 -10.40
N GLY A 384 -24.22 16.84 -10.76
CA GLY A 384 -24.68 15.94 -11.81
C GLY A 384 -24.79 14.48 -11.37
N GLU A 385 -24.68 13.60 -12.34
CA GLU A 385 -24.75 12.15 -12.18
C GLU A 385 -23.49 11.58 -11.53
N GLY A 386 -23.65 10.67 -10.57
CA GLY A 386 -22.54 10.05 -9.87
C GLY A 386 -22.90 8.69 -9.28
N THR A 387 -21.89 7.98 -8.82
CA THR A 387 -22.05 6.66 -8.20
C THR A 387 -21.58 6.70 -6.75
N VAL A 388 -22.37 6.11 -5.85
CA VAL A 388 -22.04 6.01 -4.42
C VAL A 388 -20.90 5.02 -4.22
N MET A 389 -19.77 5.49 -3.67
CA MET A 389 -18.53 4.73 -3.53
C MET A 389 -18.26 4.24 -2.10
N ALA A 390 -18.68 5.02 -1.07
CA ALA A 390 -18.44 4.68 0.32
C ALA A 390 -19.39 5.44 1.25
N PHE A 391 -19.48 4.97 2.51
CA PHE A 391 -20.13 5.67 3.61
C PHE A 391 -19.19 5.78 4.78
N GLU A 392 -19.30 6.85 5.55
CA GLU A 392 -18.54 7.08 6.77
C GLU A 392 -19.44 7.60 7.87
N GLY A 393 -19.28 7.09 9.10
CA GLY A 393 -20.08 7.47 10.26
C GLY A 393 -21.49 6.88 10.27
N ALA A 394 -22.30 7.27 11.26
CA ALA A 394 -23.68 6.84 11.44
C ALA A 394 -24.58 8.00 11.88
N GLY A 395 -25.90 7.91 11.61
CA GLY A 395 -26.89 8.90 11.97
C GLY A 395 -26.80 10.19 11.14
N GLU A 396 -27.14 11.34 11.76
CA GLU A 396 -27.24 12.65 11.06
C GLU A 396 -25.90 13.17 10.51
N HIS A 397 -24.79 12.68 11.03
CA HIS A 397 -23.43 13.06 10.59
C HIS A 397 -22.82 12.06 9.61
N ALA A 398 -23.58 11.05 9.19
CA ALA A 398 -23.10 10.10 8.18
C ALA A 398 -22.73 10.83 6.89
N ARG A 399 -21.60 10.47 6.31
CA ARG A 399 -21.09 11.00 5.04
C ARG A 399 -21.22 9.94 3.95
N VAL A 400 -21.47 10.37 2.75
CA VAL A 400 -21.48 9.55 1.55
C VAL A 400 -20.41 10.04 0.58
N HIS A 401 -19.60 9.14 0.11
CA HIS A 401 -18.62 9.39 -0.94
C HIS A 401 -19.26 9.07 -2.28
N VAL A 402 -19.37 10.06 -3.14
CA VAL A 402 -19.96 9.91 -4.47
C VAL A 402 -18.94 10.33 -5.52
N ASN A 403 -18.74 9.49 -6.52
CA ASN A 403 -17.93 9.83 -7.68
C ASN A 403 -18.85 10.34 -8.79
N PHE A 404 -18.78 11.64 -9.07
CA PHE A 404 -19.56 12.32 -10.10
C PHE A 404 -18.83 12.31 -11.44
N LEU A 405 -19.54 12.12 -12.55
CA LEU A 405 -18.96 12.04 -13.89
C LEU A 405 -18.17 13.30 -14.26
N ASP A 406 -18.72 14.48 -13.95
CA ASP A 406 -18.11 15.76 -14.33
C ASP A 406 -17.34 16.44 -13.19
N ALA A 407 -17.69 16.17 -11.92
CA ALA A 407 -17.14 16.86 -10.76
C ALA A 407 -16.14 16.02 -9.93
N GLY A 408 -15.90 14.76 -10.31
CA GLY A 408 -15.02 13.82 -9.61
C GLY A 408 -15.57 13.37 -8.25
N ALA A 409 -14.73 12.71 -7.46
CA ALA A 409 -15.12 12.15 -6.17
C ALA A 409 -15.29 13.23 -5.09
N LYS A 410 -16.40 13.16 -4.32
CA LYS A 410 -16.72 14.11 -3.25
C LYS A 410 -17.38 13.44 -2.06
N TRP A 411 -16.96 13.82 -0.87
CA TRP A 411 -17.63 13.49 0.37
C TRP A 411 -18.76 14.48 0.64
N LEU A 412 -19.96 13.97 0.84
CA LEU A 412 -21.16 14.76 1.15
C LEU A 412 -21.76 14.28 2.47
N VAL A 413 -22.17 15.20 3.34
CA VAL A 413 -22.92 14.84 4.55
C VAL A 413 -24.34 14.45 4.13
N LEU A 414 -24.78 13.24 4.47
CA LEU A 414 -26.05 12.67 4.02
C LEU A 414 -27.26 13.56 4.31
N ALA A 415 -27.27 14.21 5.47
CA ALA A 415 -28.34 15.13 5.86
C ALA A 415 -28.51 16.33 4.92
N TYR A 416 -27.47 16.73 4.19
CA TYR A 416 -27.44 17.90 3.31
C TYR A 416 -27.13 17.57 1.85
N ALA A 417 -26.92 16.31 1.55
CA ALA A 417 -26.40 15.87 0.25
C ALA A 417 -27.41 16.00 -0.90
N ASN A 418 -28.71 16.18 -0.63
CA ASN A 418 -29.78 16.30 -1.64
C ASN A 418 -29.64 15.33 -2.83
N LEU A 419 -29.16 14.10 -2.55
CA LEU A 419 -28.98 13.05 -3.55
C LEU A 419 -30.32 12.41 -3.88
N GLN A 420 -30.58 12.22 -5.15
CA GLN A 420 -31.73 11.48 -5.67
C GLN A 420 -31.25 10.20 -6.32
N THR A 421 -31.98 9.11 -6.12
CA THR A 421 -31.74 7.85 -6.84
C THR A 421 -32.15 7.97 -8.29
N LEU A 422 -31.29 7.53 -9.20
CA LEU A 422 -31.60 7.40 -10.63
C LEU A 422 -32.32 6.09 -10.91
#